data_1bc092fb4bd6e912bfa22dabdd3e9bdf
#
_entry.id   1bc092fb4bd6e912bfa22dabdd3e9bdf
#
_cell.length_a   1.000
_cell.length_b   1.000
_cell.length_c   1.000
_cell.angle_alpha   90.00
_cell.angle_beta   90.00
_cell.angle_gamma   90.00
#
_symmetry.space_group_name_H-M   'P 1'
#
loop_
_entity.id
_entity.type
_entity.pdbx_description
1 polymer ?
#
loop_
_entity_poly.entity_id
_entity_poly.type
_entity_poly.pdbx_seq_one_letter_code
_entity_poly.pdbx_strand_id
1 'polypeptide(L)'
;FHIWIARYLYSFRARQVMISNGQQTMGVALPWAIGAWLVNPGRKVVSVSGDGGFLQSSMELETAVRLNANVLHIIWVDNGYNMVAIQEEKKYQRLSGVEFGPVDFKVYADAFGAKGFAVESADALEPTLRAAMDVDGPAVVAIPVDYSDNPLLMGQLHLSQIL
;
A
#
# COMPACT_ATOMS: atom_id res chain seq x y z
N PHE A 1 -5.13 -2.20 -5.48
CA PHE A 1 -3.65 -2.22 -5.64
C PHE A 1 -3.09 -3.65 -5.69
N HIS A 2 -3.48 -4.55 -4.77
CA HIS A 2 -2.84 -5.87 -4.62
C HIS A 2 -2.94 -6.75 -5.88
N ILE A 3 -4.02 -6.64 -6.64
CA ILE A 3 -4.19 -7.39 -7.92
C ILE A 3 -3.13 -6.95 -8.94
N TRP A 4 -2.86 -5.64 -9.04
CA TRP A 4 -1.83 -5.11 -9.91
C TRP A 4 -0.44 -5.61 -9.49
N ILE A 5 -0.13 -5.55 -8.19
CA ILE A 5 1.14 -6.06 -7.68
C ILE A 5 1.27 -7.56 -7.90
N ALA A 6 0.25 -8.35 -7.56
CA ALA A 6 0.29 -9.81 -7.74
C ALA A 6 0.49 -10.22 -9.21
N ARG A 7 0.02 -9.40 -10.18
CA ARG A 7 0.18 -9.66 -11.60
C ARG A 7 1.58 -9.37 -12.14
N TYR A 8 2.23 -8.33 -11.64
CA TYR A 8 3.47 -7.81 -12.22
C TYR A 8 4.70 -8.00 -11.35
N LEU A 9 4.54 -8.36 -10.07
CA LEU A 9 5.66 -8.61 -9.18
C LEU A 9 6.18 -10.03 -9.36
N TYR A 10 7.47 -10.14 -9.68
CA TYR A 10 8.15 -11.43 -9.74
C TYR A 10 8.83 -11.75 -8.42
N SER A 11 8.61 -12.96 -7.91
CA SER A 11 9.31 -13.49 -6.75
C SER A 11 10.34 -14.53 -7.22
N PHE A 12 11.60 -14.32 -6.88
CA PHE A 12 12.72 -15.20 -7.29
C PHE A 12 13.12 -16.21 -6.22
N ARG A 13 12.55 -16.10 -5.03
CA ARG A 13 12.82 -17.01 -3.92
C ARG A 13 11.55 -17.28 -3.12
N ALA A 14 11.45 -18.46 -2.53
CA ALA A 14 10.35 -18.78 -1.63
C ALA A 14 10.30 -17.81 -0.44
N ARG A 15 9.10 -17.49 0.00
CA ARG A 15 8.82 -16.64 1.18
C ARG A 15 9.33 -15.20 1.07
N GLN A 16 9.53 -14.68 -0.14
CA GLN A 16 9.87 -13.27 -0.35
C GLN A 16 8.64 -12.35 -0.40
N VAL A 17 7.51 -12.88 -0.81
CA VAL A 17 6.27 -12.12 -0.97
C VAL A 17 5.19 -12.73 -0.09
N MET A 18 4.53 -11.88 0.71
CA MET A 18 3.37 -12.25 1.52
C MET A 18 2.18 -11.43 1.04
N ILE A 19 1.08 -12.11 0.76
CA ILE A 19 -0.20 -11.50 0.37
C ILE A 19 -1.29 -12.17 1.20
N SER A 20 -2.22 -11.38 1.74
CA SER A 20 -3.39 -11.89 2.46
C SER A 20 -4.42 -12.46 1.47
N ASN A 21 -4.23 -13.69 1.02
CA ASN A 21 -5.10 -14.30 0.00
C ASN A 21 -6.36 -14.96 0.56
N GLY A 22 -6.40 -15.33 1.83
CA GLY A 22 -7.56 -15.99 2.42
C GLY A 22 -8.75 -15.04 2.56
N GLN A 23 -8.65 -14.12 3.49
CA GLN A 23 -9.69 -13.13 3.80
C GLN A 23 -9.47 -11.79 3.06
N GLN A 24 -8.35 -11.62 2.40
CA GLN A 24 -7.95 -10.36 1.74
C GLN A 24 -8.06 -9.16 2.68
N THR A 25 -7.64 -9.36 3.93
CA THR A 25 -7.78 -8.41 5.02
C THR A 25 -7.04 -7.10 4.72
N MET A 26 -7.75 -5.99 4.80
CA MET A 26 -7.16 -4.66 4.76
C MET A 26 -6.44 -4.33 6.07
N GLY A 27 -5.52 -3.36 6.05
CA GLY A 27 -4.84 -2.89 7.24
C GLY A 27 -3.67 -3.76 7.73
N VAL A 28 -3.37 -4.89 7.10
CA VAL A 28 -2.33 -5.83 7.60
C VAL A 28 -0.91 -5.52 7.09
N ALA A 29 -0.76 -4.70 6.07
CA ALA A 29 0.52 -4.56 5.38
C ALA A 29 1.63 -3.99 6.28
N LEU A 30 1.38 -2.91 6.98
CA LEU A 30 2.36 -2.30 7.90
C LEU A 30 2.64 -3.20 9.12
N PRO A 31 1.63 -3.72 9.87
CA PRO A 31 1.87 -4.65 10.97
C PRO A 31 2.65 -5.91 10.54
N TRP A 32 2.33 -6.48 9.39
CA TRP A 32 3.07 -7.65 8.88
C TRP A 32 4.50 -7.32 8.49
N ALA A 33 4.75 -6.11 7.96
CA ALA A 33 6.11 -5.68 7.66
C ALA A 33 6.96 -5.53 8.91
N ILE A 34 6.40 -4.96 9.99
CA ILE A 34 7.07 -4.87 11.30
C ILE A 34 7.38 -6.28 11.82
N GLY A 35 6.39 -7.19 11.79
CA GLY A 35 6.58 -8.59 12.20
C GLY A 35 7.62 -9.31 11.36
N ALA A 36 7.61 -9.13 10.04
CA ALA A 36 8.58 -9.71 9.13
C ALA A 36 10.00 -9.19 9.38
N TRP A 37 10.14 -7.90 9.69
CA TRP A 37 11.42 -7.30 10.05
C TRP A 37 11.95 -7.85 11.39
N LEU A 38 11.09 -8.00 12.40
CA LEU A 38 11.48 -8.56 13.71
C LEU A 38 12.10 -9.95 13.61
N VAL A 39 11.59 -10.80 12.71
CA VAL A 39 12.11 -12.16 12.51
C VAL A 39 13.22 -12.25 11.45
N ASN A 40 13.55 -11.14 10.80
CA ASN A 40 14.63 -11.03 9.82
C ASN A 40 15.53 -9.81 10.13
N PRO A 41 16.22 -9.77 11.25
CA PRO A 41 17.02 -8.62 11.64
C PRO A 41 18.11 -8.33 10.59
N GLY A 42 18.38 -7.06 10.35
CA GLY A 42 19.38 -6.60 9.37
C GLY A 42 18.89 -6.55 7.92
N ARG A 43 17.63 -6.86 7.65
CA ARG A 43 17.02 -6.72 6.32
C ARG A 43 15.97 -5.62 6.30
N LYS A 44 15.98 -4.82 5.22
CA LYS A 44 14.86 -3.92 4.97
C LYS A 44 13.66 -4.71 4.47
N VAL A 45 12.49 -4.42 5.00
CA VAL A 45 11.21 -4.99 4.56
C VAL A 45 10.43 -3.92 3.81
N VAL A 46 9.94 -4.25 2.62
CA VAL A 46 9.05 -3.37 1.86
C VAL A 46 7.63 -3.88 1.97
N SER A 47 6.70 -3.00 2.29
CA SER A 47 5.27 -3.29 2.30
C SER A 47 4.52 -2.30 1.42
N VAL A 48 3.38 -2.73 0.88
CA VAL A 48 2.56 -1.91 0.01
C VAL A 48 1.10 -2.03 0.43
N SER A 49 0.40 -0.91 0.49
CA SER A 49 -1.05 -0.87 0.67
C SER A 49 -1.69 0.20 -0.20
N GLY A 50 -3.01 0.16 -0.34
CA GLY A 50 -3.77 1.35 -0.71
C GLY A 50 -3.90 2.27 0.51
N ASP A 51 -4.25 3.51 0.26
CA ASP A 51 -4.47 4.53 1.29
C ASP A 51 -5.55 4.14 2.31
N GLY A 52 -6.70 3.64 1.85
CA GLY A 52 -7.73 3.12 2.74
C GLY A 52 -7.27 1.94 3.59
N GLY A 53 -6.41 1.07 3.05
CA GLY A 53 -5.81 -0.03 3.81
C GLY A 53 -4.80 0.48 4.84
N PHE A 54 -3.97 1.45 4.49
CA PHE A 54 -3.04 2.07 5.43
C PHE A 54 -3.77 2.73 6.60
N LEU A 55 -4.81 3.51 6.33
CA LEU A 55 -5.57 4.21 7.37
C LEU A 55 -6.20 3.28 8.42
N GLN A 56 -6.42 2.00 8.11
CA GLN A 56 -6.96 1.05 9.08
C GLN A 56 -5.96 0.61 10.16
N SER A 57 -4.66 0.81 9.93
CA SER A 57 -3.60 0.45 10.89
C SER A 57 -2.46 1.47 10.92
N SER A 58 -2.72 2.69 10.49
CA SER A 58 -1.71 3.75 10.38
C SER A 58 -1.03 4.10 11.71
N MET A 59 -1.71 3.87 12.85
CA MET A 59 -1.15 4.04 14.19
C MET A 59 0.06 3.13 14.46
N GLU A 60 0.22 2.04 13.72
CA GLU A 60 1.39 1.16 13.84
C GLU A 60 2.70 1.81 13.39
N LEU A 61 2.64 3.01 12.80
CA LEU A 61 3.83 3.84 12.62
C LEU A 61 4.52 4.17 13.95
N GLU A 62 3.75 4.34 15.05
CA GLU A 62 4.34 4.48 16.39
C GLU A 62 5.20 3.26 16.73
N THR A 63 4.65 2.07 16.54
CA THR A 63 5.38 0.83 16.80
C THR A 63 6.63 0.72 15.93
N ALA A 64 6.53 1.05 14.64
CA ALA A 64 7.66 1.03 13.72
C ALA A 64 8.78 2.00 14.15
N VAL A 65 8.41 3.22 14.54
CA VAL A 65 9.35 4.27 14.99
C VAL A 65 9.99 3.88 16.30
N ARG A 66 9.20 3.48 17.30
CA ARG A 66 9.70 3.07 18.62
C ARG A 66 10.68 1.90 18.55
N LEU A 67 10.47 0.98 17.62
CA LEU A 67 11.37 -0.16 17.39
C LEU A 67 12.53 0.17 16.45
N ASN A 68 12.56 1.34 15.83
CA ASN A 68 13.44 1.70 14.71
C ASN A 68 13.39 0.62 13.60
N ALA A 69 12.19 0.17 13.25
CA ALA A 69 12.00 -0.91 12.30
C ALA A 69 12.42 -0.47 10.89
N ASN A 70 13.36 -1.20 10.28
CA ASN A 70 13.83 -0.89 8.94
C ASN A 70 12.80 -1.33 7.89
N VAL A 71 11.68 -0.62 7.84
CA VAL A 71 10.52 -0.87 6.97
C VAL A 71 10.31 0.31 6.03
N LEU A 72 10.16 0.03 4.74
CA LEU A 72 9.63 0.96 3.75
C LEU A 72 8.16 0.61 3.47
N HIS A 73 7.24 1.50 3.83
CA HIS A 73 5.82 1.34 3.51
C HIS A 73 5.42 2.23 2.33
N ILE A 74 4.92 1.62 1.27
CA ILE A 74 4.47 2.31 0.05
C ILE A 74 2.95 2.38 0.08
N ILE A 75 2.40 3.59 -0.10
CA ILE A 75 0.95 3.85 -0.13
C ILE A 75 0.56 4.25 -1.54
N TRP A 76 -0.32 3.49 -2.18
CA TRP A 76 -0.98 3.89 -3.42
C TRP A 76 -2.21 4.72 -3.07
N VAL A 77 -2.23 5.97 -3.55
CA VAL A 77 -3.20 6.99 -3.13
C VAL A 77 -4.17 7.30 -4.27
N ASP A 78 -5.45 6.99 -4.05
CA ASP A 78 -6.57 7.37 -4.93
C ASP A 78 -7.75 7.98 -4.15
N ASN A 79 -7.58 8.21 -2.83
CA ASN A 79 -8.53 8.83 -1.91
C ASN A 79 -9.87 8.07 -1.81
N GLY A 80 -9.84 6.73 -1.94
CA GLY A 80 -11.07 5.96 -1.88
C GLY A 80 -10.89 4.46 -1.73
N TYR A 81 -12.00 3.78 -1.51
CA TYR A 81 -12.09 2.32 -1.54
C TYR A 81 -12.44 1.85 -2.94
N ASN A 82 -11.52 2.02 -3.89
CA ASN A 82 -11.74 1.84 -5.32
C ASN A 82 -12.40 0.51 -5.71
N MET A 83 -11.97 -0.62 -5.13
CA MET A 83 -12.58 -1.93 -5.42
C MET A 83 -14.05 -1.98 -4.99
N VAL A 84 -14.38 -1.38 -3.85
CA VAL A 84 -15.77 -1.28 -3.36
C VAL A 84 -16.57 -0.36 -4.26
N ALA A 85 -16.01 0.78 -4.66
CA ALA A 85 -16.62 1.74 -5.58
C ALA A 85 -17.01 1.07 -6.91
N ILE A 86 -16.11 0.29 -7.52
CA ILE A 86 -16.39 -0.45 -8.76
C ILE A 86 -17.55 -1.44 -8.57
N GLN A 87 -17.61 -2.13 -7.44
CA GLN A 87 -18.69 -3.08 -7.16
C GLN A 87 -20.03 -2.37 -6.92
N GLU A 88 -20.02 -1.26 -6.19
CA GLU A 88 -21.23 -0.46 -5.95
C GLU A 88 -21.78 0.13 -7.24
N GLU A 89 -20.93 0.74 -8.06
CA GLU A 89 -21.31 1.28 -9.35
C GLU A 89 -21.93 0.22 -10.24
N LYS A 90 -21.29 -0.96 -10.34
CA LYS A 90 -21.81 -2.08 -11.14
C LYS A 90 -23.16 -2.58 -10.64
N LYS A 91 -23.36 -2.68 -9.33
CA LYS A 91 -24.54 -3.31 -8.72
C LYS A 91 -25.68 -2.32 -8.46
N TYR A 92 -25.34 -1.13 -8.00
CA TYR A 92 -26.31 -0.16 -7.51
C TYR A 92 -26.37 1.13 -8.34
N GLN A 93 -25.43 1.30 -9.29
CA GLN A 93 -25.31 2.52 -10.12
C GLN A 93 -25.21 3.79 -9.25
N ARG A 94 -24.62 3.67 -8.09
CA ARG A 94 -24.35 4.77 -7.16
C ARG A 94 -23.24 4.40 -6.19
N LEU A 95 -22.51 5.41 -5.72
CA LEU A 95 -21.47 5.28 -4.71
C LEU A 95 -21.99 5.71 -3.33
N SER A 96 -21.52 5.07 -2.26
CA SER A 96 -21.89 5.42 -0.88
C SER A 96 -20.77 5.06 0.10
N GLY A 97 -20.15 6.06 0.75
CA GLY A 97 -19.16 5.86 1.79
C GLY A 97 -17.81 5.29 1.29
N VAL A 98 -17.51 5.40 0.00
CA VAL A 98 -16.28 4.86 -0.60
C VAL A 98 -15.22 5.92 -0.82
N GLU A 99 -15.58 7.19 -0.75
CA GLU A 99 -14.64 8.31 -0.85
C GLU A 99 -14.29 8.85 0.54
N PHE A 100 -13.07 9.26 0.72
CA PHE A 100 -12.62 9.95 1.92
C PHE A 100 -11.74 11.15 1.55
N GLY A 101 -11.58 12.07 2.49
CA GLY A 101 -10.83 13.30 2.28
C GLY A 101 -9.34 13.04 2.02
N PRO A 102 -8.66 13.98 1.36
CA PRO A 102 -7.23 13.86 1.09
C PRO A 102 -6.45 13.84 2.40
N VAL A 103 -5.47 12.94 2.48
CA VAL A 103 -4.53 12.85 3.58
C VAL A 103 -3.13 13.09 3.03
N ASP A 104 -2.39 14.02 3.63
CA ASP A 104 -0.95 14.16 3.35
C ASP A 104 -0.18 13.08 4.13
N PHE A 105 0.06 11.95 3.48
CA PHE A 105 0.74 10.81 4.10
C PHE A 105 2.22 11.07 4.38
N LYS A 106 2.84 12.03 3.67
CA LYS A 106 4.20 12.47 3.97
C LYS A 106 4.22 13.18 5.32
N VAL A 107 3.38 14.19 5.50
CA VAL A 107 3.25 14.93 6.77
C VAL A 107 2.78 14.00 7.89
N TYR A 108 1.88 13.08 7.60
CA TYR A 108 1.42 12.06 8.54
C TYR A 108 2.58 11.21 9.08
N ALA A 109 3.43 10.71 8.18
CA ALA A 109 4.59 9.90 8.55
C ALA A 109 5.60 10.71 9.38
N ASP A 110 5.92 11.94 8.94
CA ASP A 110 6.82 12.85 9.63
C ASP A 110 6.32 13.17 11.07
N ALA A 111 4.99 13.30 11.25
CA ALA A 111 4.40 13.55 12.56
C ALA A 111 4.59 12.39 13.56
N PHE A 112 4.73 11.16 13.09
CA PHE A 112 5.08 10.00 13.90
C PHE A 112 6.60 9.85 14.13
N GLY A 113 7.43 10.62 13.42
CA GLY A 113 8.89 10.49 13.44
C GLY A 113 9.45 9.47 12.43
N ALA A 114 8.62 8.93 11.54
CA ALA A 114 9.07 8.19 10.37
C ALA A 114 9.50 9.16 9.25
N LYS A 115 10.24 8.67 8.25
CA LYS A 115 10.61 9.52 7.12
C LYS A 115 9.54 9.48 6.04
N GLY A 116 8.85 10.60 5.83
CA GLY A 116 7.81 10.74 4.80
C GLY A 116 8.35 11.22 3.46
N PHE A 117 7.83 10.62 2.37
CA PHE A 117 8.07 11.01 0.98
C PHE A 117 6.75 11.07 0.22
N ALA A 118 6.70 11.95 -0.79
CA ALA A 118 5.61 12.00 -1.76
C ALA A 118 6.18 11.98 -3.17
N VAL A 119 5.55 11.23 -4.06
CA VAL A 119 5.89 11.21 -5.48
C VAL A 119 5.04 12.25 -6.20
N GLU A 120 5.68 13.25 -6.81
CA GLU A 120 4.99 14.38 -7.44
C GLU A 120 4.81 14.19 -8.96
N SER A 121 5.57 13.28 -9.57
CA SER A 121 5.49 12.98 -11.00
C SER A 121 6.01 11.57 -11.29
N ALA A 122 5.71 11.04 -12.48
CA ALA A 122 6.22 9.74 -12.91
C ALA A 122 7.76 9.69 -12.92
N ASP A 123 8.42 10.77 -13.35
CA ASP A 123 9.89 10.83 -13.38
C ASP A 123 10.50 10.87 -11.97
N ALA A 124 9.76 11.33 -10.97
CA ALA A 124 10.19 11.35 -9.57
C ALA A 124 10.03 9.99 -8.87
N LEU A 125 9.34 9.03 -9.46
CA LEU A 125 9.02 7.74 -8.82
C LEU A 125 10.29 6.98 -8.41
N GLU A 126 11.16 6.69 -9.37
CA GLU A 126 12.37 5.90 -9.10
C GLU A 126 13.34 6.62 -8.15
N PRO A 127 13.70 7.90 -8.33
CA PRO A 127 14.55 8.61 -7.38
C PRO A 127 13.98 8.63 -5.96
N THR A 128 12.67 8.85 -5.80
CA THR A 128 12.01 8.87 -4.50
C THR A 128 12.05 7.51 -3.81
N LEU A 129 11.77 6.43 -4.55
CA LEU A 129 11.84 5.08 -4.01
C LEU A 129 13.27 4.71 -3.59
N ARG A 130 14.28 5.08 -4.38
CA ARG A 130 15.69 4.87 -4.02
C ARG A 130 16.05 5.62 -2.74
N ALA A 131 15.71 6.90 -2.65
CA ALA A 131 15.96 7.70 -1.45
C ALA A 131 15.28 7.10 -0.21
N ALA A 132 14.05 6.60 -0.36
CA ALA A 132 13.33 5.96 0.73
C ALA A 132 13.92 4.59 1.12
N MET A 133 14.48 3.84 0.17
CA MET A 133 15.20 2.59 0.44
C MET A 133 16.47 2.81 1.24
N ASP A 134 17.13 3.95 1.11
CA ASP A 134 18.39 4.28 1.81
C ASP A 134 18.17 4.79 3.25
N VAL A 135 16.92 5.04 3.66
CA VAL A 135 16.61 5.47 5.04
C VAL A 135 16.91 4.34 6.01
N ASP A 136 17.67 4.63 7.07
CA ASP A 136 17.83 3.71 8.20
C ASP A 136 16.66 3.92 9.18
N GLY A 137 15.76 2.96 9.25
CA GLY A 137 14.52 3.05 10.02
C GLY A 137 13.24 3.09 9.15
N PRO A 138 12.10 3.46 9.76
CA PRO A 138 10.82 3.45 9.05
C PRO A 138 10.69 4.63 8.07
N ALA A 139 10.29 4.31 6.85
CA ALA A 139 9.99 5.27 5.80
C ALA A 139 8.62 4.99 5.18
N VAL A 140 7.95 6.04 4.74
CA VAL A 140 6.65 5.98 4.03
C VAL A 140 6.77 6.75 2.72
N VAL A 141 6.29 6.14 1.63
CA VAL A 141 6.20 6.80 0.32
C VAL A 141 4.76 6.81 -0.14
N ALA A 142 4.20 8.00 -0.34
CA ALA A 142 2.89 8.19 -0.95
C ALA A 142 3.03 8.34 -2.47
N ILE A 143 2.30 7.51 -3.22
CA ILE A 143 2.30 7.50 -4.68
C ILE A 143 0.88 7.72 -5.18
N PRO A 144 0.56 8.88 -5.76
CA PRO A 144 -0.72 9.07 -6.45
C PRO A 144 -0.84 8.07 -7.59
N VAL A 145 -1.99 7.41 -7.69
CA VAL A 145 -2.25 6.41 -8.73
C VAL A 145 -3.53 6.71 -9.48
N ASP A 146 -3.50 6.47 -10.78
CA ASP A 146 -4.67 6.48 -11.64
C ASP A 146 -5.09 5.04 -11.94
N TYR A 147 -6.32 4.70 -11.56
CA TYR A 147 -6.92 3.39 -11.80
C TYR A 147 -7.86 3.36 -13.01
N SER A 148 -7.75 4.29 -13.94
CA SER A 148 -8.55 4.32 -15.16
C SER A 148 -8.45 3.02 -15.97
N ASP A 149 -7.33 2.30 -15.86
CA ASP A 149 -7.10 1.01 -16.51
C ASP A 149 -7.69 -0.20 -15.77
N ASN A 150 -8.31 -0.02 -14.60
CA ASN A 150 -8.95 -1.12 -13.86
C ASN A 150 -9.96 -1.93 -14.69
N PRO A 151 -10.79 -1.35 -15.59
CA PRO A 151 -11.68 -2.13 -16.44
C PRO A 151 -10.96 -3.14 -17.32
N LEU A 152 -9.77 -2.82 -17.83
CA LEU A 152 -8.94 -3.74 -18.62
C LEU A 152 -8.46 -4.93 -17.78
N LEU A 153 -8.02 -4.67 -16.56
CA LEU A 153 -7.60 -5.70 -15.61
C LEU A 153 -8.76 -6.64 -15.24
N MET A 154 -9.93 -6.06 -14.94
CA MET A 154 -11.14 -6.81 -14.58
C MET A 154 -11.65 -7.69 -15.71
N GLY A 155 -11.65 -7.20 -16.96
CA GLY A 155 -12.04 -7.96 -18.13
C GLY A 155 -11.16 -9.19 -18.38
N GLN A 156 -9.87 -9.10 -18.05
CA GLN A 156 -8.92 -10.21 -18.23
C GLN A 156 -8.99 -11.28 -17.12
N LEU A 157 -9.50 -10.93 -15.95
CA LEU A 157 -9.54 -11.85 -14.80
C LEU A 157 -10.83 -12.68 -14.72
N HIS A 158 -11.77 -12.51 -15.63
CA HIS A 158 -13.10 -13.16 -15.59
C HIS A 158 -13.75 -13.09 -14.19
N LEU A 159 -13.58 -11.96 -13.49
CA LEU A 159 -14.12 -11.76 -12.14
C LEU A 159 -15.64 -11.90 -12.04
N SER A 160 -16.35 -11.95 -13.17
CA SER A 160 -17.78 -12.30 -13.21
C SER A 160 -18.09 -13.74 -12.76
N GLN A 161 -17.08 -14.58 -12.58
CA GLN A 161 -17.22 -15.96 -12.09
C GLN A 161 -16.81 -16.14 -10.62
N ILE A 162 -16.30 -15.09 -9.97
CA ILE A 162 -15.77 -15.17 -8.60
C ILE A 162 -16.68 -14.45 -7.58
N LEU A 163 -17.70 -13.74 -8.06
CA LEU A 163 -18.67 -13.01 -7.23
C LEU A 163 -20.07 -13.64 -7.29
#